data_cdfef3b29aa8957504c9c4f09e9651db
#
_entry.id   cdfef3b29aa8957504c9c4f09e9651db
#
_cell.length_a   1.000
_cell.length_b   1.000
_cell.length_c   1.000
_cell.angle_alpha   90.00
_cell.angle_beta   90.00
_cell.angle_gamma   90.00
#
_symmetry.space_group_name_H-M   'P 1'
#
loop_
_entity.id
_entity.type
_entity.pdbx_description
1 polymer ?
#
loop_
_entity_poly.entity_id
_entity_poly.type
_entity_poly.pdbx_seq_one_letter_code
_entity_poly.pdbx_strand_id
1 'polypeptide(L)'
;HTKETIEHLYNHPSIIAYTVFNEGWGQFHSDFVFEMVKKLDDTRLVDATSGWFAQKENDFDSEHIYFRAEELKVKERPLFLSECGGFSYKVDGHVFNTEKSYGYGACANSEELTERIVDMYNIMVVPCIKKGMCGCVYTQVSDVEDEINGMYTYDRQVCKVNKEKMQKLAERIFAEIE
;
A
#
# COMPACT_ATOMS: atom_id res chain seq x y z
N HIS A 1 -20.74 8.65 7.96
CA HIS A 1 -19.90 8.51 6.75
C HIS A 1 -19.71 7.05 6.36
N THR A 2 -19.11 6.15 7.19
CA THR A 2 -18.81 4.74 6.82
C THR A 2 -20.02 4.02 6.25
N LYS A 3 -21.17 4.07 6.92
CA LYS A 3 -22.42 3.45 6.44
C LYS A 3 -22.83 4.00 5.07
N GLU A 4 -22.88 5.31 4.93
CA GLU A 4 -23.29 5.99 3.69
C GLU A 4 -22.35 5.66 2.53
N THR A 5 -21.03 5.56 2.81
CA THR A 5 -20.03 5.18 1.81
C THR A 5 -20.26 3.75 1.32
N ILE A 6 -20.47 2.81 2.24
CA ILE A 6 -20.73 1.39 1.89
C ILE A 6 -22.02 1.27 1.09
N GLU A 7 -23.12 1.89 1.54
CA GLU A 7 -24.40 1.86 0.84
C GLU A 7 -24.30 2.45 -0.57
N HIS A 8 -23.56 3.56 -0.72
CA HIS A 8 -23.33 4.21 -2.02
C HIS A 8 -22.52 3.36 -2.97
N LEU A 9 -21.48 2.69 -2.47
CA LEU A 9 -20.53 1.90 -3.27
C LEU A 9 -20.90 0.41 -3.38
N TYR A 10 -21.96 -0.03 -2.76
CA TYR A 10 -22.34 -1.44 -2.63
C TYR A 10 -22.38 -2.19 -3.97
N ASN A 11 -22.91 -1.55 -5.02
CA ASN A 11 -23.05 -2.16 -6.34
C ASN A 11 -21.80 -2.08 -7.23
N HIS A 12 -20.63 -1.78 -6.65
CA HIS A 12 -19.36 -1.74 -7.40
C HIS A 12 -18.61 -3.06 -7.21
N PRO A 13 -18.65 -4.00 -8.18
CA PRO A 13 -18.06 -5.33 -8.03
C PRO A 13 -16.52 -5.33 -7.96
N SER A 14 -15.88 -4.23 -8.35
CA SER A 14 -14.43 -4.05 -8.24
C SER A 14 -13.95 -3.78 -6.82
N ILE A 15 -14.84 -3.43 -5.90
CA ILE A 15 -14.50 -3.27 -4.49
C ILE A 15 -14.51 -4.65 -3.84
N ILE A 16 -13.36 -5.07 -3.33
CA ILE A 16 -13.16 -6.38 -2.69
C ILE A 16 -12.97 -6.28 -1.18
N ALA A 17 -12.58 -5.12 -0.69
CA ALA A 17 -12.36 -4.89 0.74
C ALA A 17 -12.62 -3.42 1.10
N TYR A 18 -12.93 -3.19 2.37
CA TYR A 18 -13.04 -1.87 2.98
C TYR A 18 -11.94 -1.67 4.01
N THR A 19 -11.18 -0.56 3.91
CA THR A 19 -10.28 -0.10 4.97
C THR A 19 -10.99 0.98 5.78
N VAL A 20 -11.13 0.76 7.09
CA VAL A 20 -11.95 1.65 7.94
C VAL A 20 -11.13 2.74 8.61
N PHE A 21 -10.03 2.35 9.27
CA PHE A 21 -9.11 3.27 9.94
C PHE A 21 -7.70 3.08 9.42
N ASN A 22 -6.92 4.17 9.42
CA ASN A 22 -5.54 4.18 8.96
C ASN A 22 -4.59 4.56 10.11
N GLU A 23 -3.61 3.70 10.41
CA GLU A 23 -2.46 3.98 11.28
C GLU A 23 -2.79 4.57 12.68
N GLY A 24 -3.96 4.28 13.20
CA GLY A 24 -4.43 4.81 14.49
C GLY A 24 -4.98 6.24 14.44
N TRP A 25 -4.89 6.94 13.33
CA TRP A 25 -5.42 8.29 13.19
C TRP A 25 -6.96 8.30 13.23
N GLY A 26 -7.51 8.95 14.24
CA GLY A 26 -8.96 8.98 14.45
C GLY A 26 -9.60 7.63 14.77
N GLN A 27 -8.81 6.61 15.07
CA GLN A 27 -9.30 5.28 15.41
C GLN A 27 -10.08 5.30 16.72
N PHE A 28 -11.25 4.68 16.72
CA PHE A 28 -12.09 4.49 17.90
C PHE A 28 -12.95 3.25 17.75
N HIS A 29 -13.11 2.47 18.81
CA HIS A 29 -13.99 1.30 18.86
C HIS A 29 -13.93 0.42 17.60
N SER A 30 -12.73 0.14 17.09
CA SER A 30 -12.52 -0.49 15.77
C SER A 30 -13.19 -1.86 15.66
N ASP A 31 -13.21 -2.68 16.73
CA ASP A 31 -13.94 -3.96 16.73
C ASP A 31 -15.45 -3.76 16.54
N PHE A 32 -16.03 -2.77 17.18
CA PHE A 32 -17.45 -2.43 17.00
C PHE A 32 -17.74 -1.94 15.57
N VAL A 33 -16.84 -1.11 15.02
CA VAL A 33 -16.99 -0.61 13.65
C VAL A 33 -16.81 -1.73 12.63
N PHE A 34 -15.86 -2.65 12.86
CA PHE A 34 -15.72 -3.86 12.05
C PHE A 34 -17.05 -4.65 11.98
N GLU A 35 -17.64 -4.98 13.13
CA GLU A 35 -18.91 -5.67 13.19
C GLU A 35 -20.07 -4.92 12.53
N MET A 36 -20.06 -3.59 12.63
CA MET A 36 -21.04 -2.74 11.94
C MET A 36 -20.89 -2.86 10.42
N VAL A 37 -19.65 -2.79 9.92
CA VAL A 37 -19.37 -2.91 8.48
C VAL A 37 -19.79 -4.30 7.97
N LYS A 38 -19.42 -5.37 8.68
CA LYS A 38 -19.80 -6.75 8.31
C LYS A 38 -21.33 -6.97 8.30
N LYS A 39 -22.09 -6.22 9.10
CA LYS A 39 -23.57 -6.24 9.06
C LYS A 39 -24.15 -5.46 7.88
N LEU A 40 -23.44 -4.45 7.38
CA LEU A 40 -23.86 -3.67 6.20
C LEU A 40 -23.52 -4.42 4.91
N ASP A 41 -22.39 -5.10 4.91
CA ASP A 41 -21.89 -5.86 3.76
C ASP A 41 -21.05 -7.05 4.26
N ASP A 42 -21.63 -8.23 4.22
CA ASP A 42 -20.99 -9.50 4.59
C ASP A 42 -20.24 -10.17 3.42
N THR A 43 -20.30 -9.59 2.24
CA THR A 43 -19.71 -10.14 1.01
C THR A 43 -18.26 -9.69 0.78
N ARG A 44 -17.82 -8.64 1.46
CA ARG A 44 -16.49 -8.04 1.31
C ARG A 44 -15.65 -8.20 2.57
N LEU A 45 -14.34 -8.18 2.38
CA LEU A 45 -13.37 -8.23 3.47
C LEU A 45 -13.25 -6.84 4.13
N VAL A 46 -12.82 -6.82 5.39
CA VAL A 46 -12.66 -5.58 6.15
C VAL A 46 -11.28 -5.52 6.79
N ASP A 47 -10.51 -4.50 6.43
CA ASP A 47 -9.33 -4.07 7.14
C ASP A 47 -9.73 -2.99 8.14
N ALA A 48 -9.96 -3.41 9.39
CA ALA A 48 -10.51 -2.54 10.42
C ALA A 48 -9.52 -1.42 10.81
N THR A 49 -8.23 -1.74 10.82
CA THR A 49 -7.15 -0.84 11.25
C THR A 49 -5.93 -1.08 10.40
N SER A 50 -5.84 -0.40 9.27
CA SER A 50 -4.74 -0.58 8.34
C SER A 50 -3.39 -0.22 8.97
N GLY A 51 -2.45 -1.13 8.93
CA GLY A 51 -1.06 -1.00 9.36
C GLY A 51 -0.85 -1.17 10.86
N TRP A 52 -1.23 -0.18 11.66
CA TRP A 52 -0.86 -0.13 13.08
C TRP A 52 -2.08 -0.21 14.01
N PHE A 53 -1.80 -0.51 15.29
CA PHE A 53 -2.80 -0.55 16.36
C PHE A 53 -3.97 -1.51 16.09
N ALA A 54 -3.67 -2.65 15.45
CA ALA A 54 -4.64 -3.70 15.22
C ALA A 54 -5.32 -4.12 16.52
N GLN A 55 -6.65 -4.27 16.44
CA GLN A 55 -7.47 -4.81 17.50
C GLN A 55 -7.78 -6.29 17.22
N LYS A 56 -8.72 -6.85 17.95
CA LYS A 56 -9.05 -8.26 17.83
C LYS A 56 -9.71 -8.61 16.49
N GLU A 57 -10.66 -7.80 16.06
CA GLU A 57 -11.48 -8.08 14.88
C GLU A 57 -10.86 -7.43 13.62
N ASN A 58 -10.51 -8.27 12.65
CA ASN A 58 -10.00 -7.89 11.33
C ASN A 58 -10.01 -9.10 10.41
N ASP A 59 -10.20 -8.93 9.11
CA ASP A 59 -10.07 -10.02 8.13
C ASP A 59 -8.61 -10.23 7.67
N PHE A 60 -7.72 -9.28 7.95
CA PHE A 60 -6.33 -9.30 7.54
C PHE A 60 -5.35 -9.17 8.72
N ASP A 61 -4.13 -9.66 8.54
CA ASP A 61 -2.94 -9.14 9.22
C ASP A 61 -2.37 -8.04 8.33
N SER A 62 -2.73 -6.79 8.63
CA SER A 62 -2.41 -5.61 7.84
C SER A 62 -1.13 -4.95 8.36
N GLU A 63 -0.19 -4.64 7.47
CA GLU A 63 1.12 -4.08 7.83
C GLU A 63 1.45 -2.86 6.96
N HIS A 64 2.03 -1.81 7.57
CA HIS A 64 2.64 -0.67 6.90
C HIS A 64 4.14 -0.67 7.15
N ILE A 65 4.94 -0.78 6.10
CA ILE A 65 6.39 -0.85 6.21
C ILE A 65 7.07 0.10 5.24
N TYR A 66 7.76 1.06 5.84
CA TYR A 66 8.50 2.10 5.16
C TYR A 66 9.99 2.07 5.52
N PHE A 67 10.80 2.94 4.95
CA PHE A 67 12.23 3.15 5.16
C PHE A 67 13.14 1.99 4.75
N ARG A 68 12.86 0.76 5.15
CA ARG A 68 13.68 -0.42 4.86
C ARG A 68 12.81 -1.65 4.62
N ALA A 69 13.30 -2.52 3.77
CA ALA A 69 12.71 -3.84 3.60
C ALA A 69 13.09 -4.74 4.78
N GLU A 70 12.15 -5.59 5.21
CA GLU A 70 12.34 -6.59 6.25
C GLU A 70 11.56 -7.86 5.94
N GLU A 71 11.96 -9.00 6.53
CA GLU A 71 11.24 -10.25 6.36
C GLU A 71 9.89 -10.20 7.07
N LEU A 72 8.82 -10.44 6.32
CA LEU A 72 7.47 -10.50 6.84
C LEU A 72 7.11 -11.90 7.32
N LYS A 73 6.27 -11.95 8.35
CA LYS A 73 5.74 -13.20 8.91
C LYS A 73 4.26 -13.31 8.60
N VAL A 74 3.89 -14.36 7.88
CA VAL A 74 2.48 -14.74 7.73
C VAL A 74 2.04 -15.45 9.00
N LYS A 75 0.92 -15.00 9.58
CA LYS A 75 0.32 -15.50 10.82
C LYS A 75 -0.94 -16.29 10.51
N GLU A 76 -1.98 -16.17 11.31
CA GLU A 76 -3.24 -16.90 11.17
C GLU A 76 -4.16 -16.30 10.09
N ARG A 77 -4.11 -14.98 9.90
CA ARG A 77 -4.89 -14.26 8.88
C ARG A 77 -4.07 -14.06 7.61
N PRO A 78 -4.72 -13.84 6.46
CA PRO A 78 -4.02 -13.42 5.25
C PRO A 78 -3.19 -12.15 5.50
N LEU A 79 -1.92 -12.20 5.15
CA LEU A 79 -1.04 -11.03 5.25
C LEU A 79 -1.38 -10.03 4.15
N PHE A 80 -1.71 -8.80 4.54
CA PHE A 80 -1.91 -7.69 3.63
C PHE A 80 -0.87 -6.59 3.92
N LEU A 81 0.11 -6.44 3.04
CA LEU A 81 1.05 -5.33 3.10
C LEU A 81 0.35 -4.09 2.54
N SER A 82 -0.53 -3.49 3.36
CA SER A 82 -1.46 -2.46 2.95
C SER A 82 -0.81 -1.13 2.59
N GLU A 83 0.44 -0.90 3.04
CA GLU A 83 1.30 0.17 2.53
C GLU A 83 2.78 -0.22 2.63
N CYS A 84 3.55 0.11 1.59
CA CYS A 84 4.99 -0.10 1.60
C CYS A 84 5.73 0.84 0.65
N GLY A 85 7.04 0.96 0.85
CA GLY A 85 7.94 1.71 -0.01
C GLY A 85 8.06 3.17 0.36
N GLY A 86 7.35 4.04 -0.33
CA GLY A 86 7.39 5.49 -0.08
C GLY A 86 8.75 6.14 -0.35
N PHE A 87 9.65 5.48 -1.10
CA PHE A 87 10.96 6.03 -1.44
C PHE A 87 10.83 7.26 -2.31
N SER A 88 11.55 8.31 -1.97
CA SER A 88 11.43 9.61 -2.63
C SER A 88 12.55 9.86 -3.63
N TYR A 89 12.18 10.40 -4.78
CA TYR A 89 13.09 10.93 -5.77
C TYR A 89 12.51 12.22 -6.36
N LYS A 90 13.25 13.34 -6.20
CA LYS A 90 12.86 14.64 -6.72
C LYS A 90 13.27 14.78 -8.18
N VAL A 91 12.33 15.15 -9.04
CA VAL A 91 12.59 15.52 -10.43
C VAL A 91 12.38 17.02 -10.57
N ASP A 92 13.45 17.79 -10.76
CA ASP A 92 13.37 19.24 -10.86
C ASP A 92 12.46 19.67 -12.03
N GLY A 93 11.66 20.68 -11.77
CA GLY A 93 10.68 21.20 -12.73
C GLY A 93 9.35 20.44 -12.77
N HIS A 94 9.23 19.29 -12.06
CA HIS A 94 8.06 18.42 -12.06
C HIS A 94 7.49 18.17 -10.65
N VAL A 95 7.74 19.08 -9.72
CA VAL A 95 7.26 19.01 -8.32
C VAL A 95 6.19 20.06 -8.04
N PHE A 96 5.29 19.77 -7.11
CA PHE A 96 4.32 20.73 -6.61
C PHE A 96 4.99 21.88 -5.84
N ASN A 97 5.92 21.53 -4.95
CA ASN A 97 6.62 22.48 -4.09
C ASN A 97 8.14 22.39 -4.32
N THR A 98 8.75 23.52 -4.63
CA THR A 98 10.19 23.58 -4.89
C THR A 98 11.03 23.66 -3.61
N GLU A 99 10.45 24.14 -2.51
CA GLU A 99 11.14 24.40 -1.25
C GLU A 99 11.04 23.23 -0.28
N LYS A 100 9.93 22.50 -0.31
CA LYS A 100 9.66 21.37 0.60
C LYS A 100 9.43 20.11 -0.17
N SER A 101 9.86 19.00 0.40
CA SER A 101 9.56 17.67 -0.11
C SER A 101 9.55 16.65 1.04
N TYR A 102 8.76 15.60 0.88
CA TYR A 102 8.62 14.52 1.84
C TYR A 102 8.72 13.16 1.15
N GLY A 103 9.14 12.14 1.92
CA GLY A 103 9.16 10.73 1.53
C GLY A 103 10.00 9.90 2.50
N TYR A 104 9.87 8.59 2.42
CA TYR A 104 10.44 7.64 3.39
C TYR A 104 11.83 7.12 3.01
N GLY A 105 12.66 7.93 2.46
CA GLY A 105 14.04 7.61 2.11
C GLY A 105 14.39 8.13 0.72
N ALA A 106 15.29 9.12 0.70
CA ALA A 106 15.70 9.78 -0.53
C ALA A 106 16.53 8.86 -1.42
N CYS A 107 16.25 8.92 -2.72
CA CYS A 107 17.04 8.33 -3.79
C CYS A 107 17.68 9.44 -4.62
N ALA A 108 18.90 9.21 -5.07
CA ALA A 108 19.64 10.19 -5.84
C ALA A 108 19.17 10.27 -7.32
N ASN A 109 18.60 9.21 -7.84
CA ASN A 109 18.18 9.11 -9.23
C ASN A 109 17.12 8.00 -9.44
N SER A 110 16.61 7.92 -10.67
CA SER A 110 15.62 6.94 -11.10
C SER A 110 16.10 5.49 -10.95
N GLU A 111 17.37 5.22 -11.16
CA GLU A 111 17.92 3.87 -11.06
C GLU A 111 17.91 3.38 -9.61
N GLU A 112 18.41 4.21 -8.68
CA GLU A 112 18.37 3.90 -7.25
C GLU A 112 16.94 3.70 -6.74
N LEU A 113 15.99 4.58 -7.15
CA LEU A 113 14.58 4.41 -6.81
C LEU A 113 14.05 3.05 -7.28
N THR A 114 14.35 2.71 -8.55
CA THR A 114 13.90 1.43 -9.13
C THR A 114 14.48 0.23 -8.40
N GLU A 115 15.78 0.25 -8.12
CA GLU A 115 16.47 -0.84 -7.42
C GLU A 115 15.91 -1.04 -6.02
N ARG A 116 15.70 0.03 -5.26
CA ARG A 116 15.10 -0.05 -3.92
C ARG A 116 13.68 -0.64 -3.94
N ILE A 117 12.87 -0.29 -4.94
CA ILE A 117 11.54 -0.87 -5.11
C ILE A 117 11.67 -2.38 -5.41
N VAL A 118 12.50 -2.75 -6.36
CA VAL A 118 12.71 -4.15 -6.76
C VAL A 118 13.22 -4.98 -5.58
N ASP A 119 14.20 -4.49 -4.84
CA ASP A 119 14.76 -5.16 -3.67
C ASP A 119 13.72 -5.33 -2.56
N MET A 120 12.94 -4.29 -2.29
CA MET A 120 11.86 -4.35 -1.31
C MET A 120 10.85 -5.46 -1.66
N TYR A 121 10.38 -5.52 -2.89
CA TYR A 121 9.46 -6.57 -3.32
C TYR A 121 10.09 -7.97 -3.24
N ASN A 122 11.36 -8.11 -3.60
CA ASN A 122 12.09 -9.37 -3.52
C ASN A 122 12.29 -9.86 -2.08
N ILE A 123 12.40 -8.96 -1.12
CA ILE A 123 12.59 -9.30 0.30
C ILE A 123 11.25 -9.49 1.01
N MET A 124 10.27 -8.62 0.76
CA MET A 124 9.05 -8.57 1.54
C MET A 124 7.88 -9.32 0.90
N VAL A 125 7.70 -9.18 -0.41
CA VAL A 125 6.49 -9.65 -1.11
C VAL A 125 6.68 -11.05 -1.67
N VAL A 126 7.65 -11.22 -2.55
CA VAL A 126 7.87 -12.50 -3.26
C VAL A 126 7.96 -13.70 -2.32
N PRO A 127 8.73 -13.67 -1.20
CA PRO A 127 8.82 -14.81 -0.29
C PRO A 127 7.55 -15.14 0.47
N CYS A 128 6.59 -14.22 0.50
CA CYS A 128 5.35 -14.35 1.28
C CYS A 128 4.13 -14.78 0.45
N ILE A 129 4.19 -14.70 -0.88
CA ILE A 129 3.06 -15.04 -1.76
C ILE A 129 2.53 -16.43 -1.47
N LYS A 130 3.36 -17.47 -1.59
CA LYS A 130 2.96 -18.87 -1.32
C LYS A 130 2.73 -19.19 0.14
N LYS A 131 3.04 -18.27 1.05
CA LYS A 131 2.84 -18.45 2.50
C LYS A 131 1.52 -17.88 3.00
N GLY A 132 0.79 -17.11 2.16
CA GLY A 132 -0.50 -16.54 2.53
C GLY A 132 -0.56 -15.01 2.51
N MET A 133 0.34 -14.33 1.80
CA MET A 133 0.16 -12.93 1.46
C MET A 133 -0.95 -12.80 0.41
N CYS A 134 -1.96 -12.00 0.70
CA CYS A 134 -3.11 -11.80 -0.18
C CYS A 134 -3.03 -10.53 -1.03
N GLY A 135 -2.15 -9.60 -0.69
CA GLY A 135 -1.98 -8.37 -1.45
C GLY A 135 -0.88 -7.46 -0.90
N CYS A 136 -0.48 -6.49 -1.73
CA CYS A 136 0.40 -5.40 -1.34
C CYS A 136 0.03 -4.11 -2.08
N VAL A 137 0.26 -2.97 -1.43
CA VAL A 137 0.03 -1.63 -1.99
C VAL A 137 1.33 -0.84 -1.88
N TYR A 138 1.87 -0.44 -3.01
CA TYR A 138 3.03 0.46 -3.06
C TYR A 138 2.59 1.93 -2.91
N THR A 139 3.21 2.66 -2.02
CA THR A 139 3.01 4.08 -1.81
C THR A 139 4.08 4.88 -2.57
N GLN A 140 3.79 5.48 -3.78
CA GLN A 140 2.47 5.54 -4.39
C GLN A 140 2.58 5.66 -5.93
N VAL A 141 1.45 5.77 -6.65
CA VAL A 141 1.46 5.85 -8.12
C VAL A 141 2.07 7.16 -8.61
N SER A 142 1.69 8.29 -8.04
CA SER A 142 2.22 9.61 -8.41
C SER A 142 2.48 10.45 -7.19
N ASP A 143 3.42 11.41 -7.32
CA ASP A 143 3.64 12.41 -6.29
C ASP A 143 2.35 13.16 -5.95
N VAL A 144 2.16 13.51 -4.68
CA VAL A 144 1.01 14.25 -4.17
C VAL A 144 1.51 15.40 -3.29
N GLU A 145 1.29 16.64 -3.73
CA GLU A 145 1.73 17.83 -3.02
C GLU A 145 3.21 17.78 -2.64
N ASP A 146 3.55 17.87 -1.35
CA ASP A 146 4.94 17.80 -0.88
C ASP A 146 5.53 16.39 -0.88
N GLU A 147 4.71 15.35 -1.02
CA GLU A 147 5.16 13.96 -1.11
C GLU A 147 5.68 13.63 -2.51
N ILE A 148 6.98 13.37 -2.60
CA ILE A 148 7.68 13.05 -3.85
C ILE A 148 8.09 11.57 -3.93
N ASN A 149 7.24 10.69 -3.44
CA ASN A 149 7.45 9.23 -3.34
C ASN A 149 6.66 8.41 -4.39
N GLY A 150 6.06 9.09 -5.36
CA GLY A 150 5.36 8.44 -6.47
C GLY A 150 6.29 7.78 -7.48
N MET A 151 5.78 6.82 -8.24
CA MET A 151 6.44 6.29 -9.45
C MET A 151 6.36 7.27 -10.63
N TYR A 152 5.44 8.22 -10.57
CA TYR A 152 5.32 9.33 -11.51
C TYR A 152 5.44 10.66 -10.79
N THR A 153 5.88 11.68 -11.49
CA THR A 153 5.91 13.06 -10.99
C THR A 153 4.51 13.61 -10.71
N TYR A 154 4.41 14.70 -9.94
CA TYR A 154 3.16 15.36 -9.57
C TYR A 154 2.28 15.69 -10.79
N ASP A 155 2.88 16.21 -11.84
CA ASP A 155 2.21 16.52 -13.12
C ASP A 155 2.01 15.30 -14.04
N ARG A 156 2.48 14.10 -13.62
CA ARG A 156 2.43 12.82 -14.33
C ARG A 156 3.16 12.79 -15.67
N GLN A 157 4.03 13.75 -15.93
CA GLN A 157 4.78 13.82 -17.20
C GLN A 157 6.00 12.91 -17.21
N VAL A 158 6.63 12.66 -16.06
CA VAL A 158 7.82 11.85 -15.96
C VAL A 158 7.55 10.56 -15.17
N CYS A 159 7.86 9.42 -15.79
CA CYS A 159 7.95 8.14 -15.09
C CYS A 159 9.31 8.06 -14.40
N LYS A 160 9.31 7.99 -13.07
CA LYS A 160 10.52 8.02 -12.24
C LYS A 160 11.22 6.67 -12.09
N VAL A 161 10.61 5.59 -12.59
CA VAL A 161 11.14 4.23 -12.50
C VAL A 161 11.48 3.65 -13.85
N ASN A 162 12.41 2.69 -13.88
CA ASN A 162 12.73 1.92 -15.08
C ASN A 162 11.62 0.90 -15.37
N LYS A 163 10.87 1.14 -16.44
CA LYS A 163 9.70 0.33 -16.83
C LYS A 163 10.04 -1.13 -17.09
N GLU A 164 11.18 -1.42 -17.72
CA GLU A 164 11.59 -2.79 -18.03
C GLU A 164 11.92 -3.59 -16.77
N LYS A 165 12.59 -2.96 -15.78
CA LYS A 165 12.86 -3.59 -14.48
C LYS A 165 11.57 -3.85 -13.71
N MET A 166 10.65 -2.88 -13.72
CA MET A 166 9.33 -3.03 -13.06
C MET A 166 8.48 -4.12 -13.73
N GLN A 167 8.52 -4.22 -15.06
CA GLN A 167 7.83 -5.30 -15.77
C GLN A 167 8.39 -6.68 -15.40
N LYS A 168 9.70 -6.85 -15.36
CA LYS A 168 10.35 -8.10 -14.92
C LYS A 168 9.98 -8.46 -13.48
N LEU A 169 9.87 -7.47 -12.60
CA LEU A 169 9.39 -7.68 -11.23
C LEU A 169 7.95 -8.19 -11.23
N ALA A 170 7.06 -7.57 -12.03
CA ALA A 170 5.67 -8.01 -12.15
C ALA A 170 5.58 -9.44 -12.68
N GLU A 171 6.31 -9.79 -13.73
CA GLU A 171 6.38 -11.15 -14.29
C GLU A 171 6.82 -12.17 -13.22
N ARG A 172 7.82 -11.82 -12.40
CA ARG A 172 8.26 -12.67 -11.29
C ARG A 172 7.17 -12.86 -10.23
N ILE A 173 6.47 -11.79 -9.86
CA ILE A 173 5.36 -11.86 -8.88
C ILE A 173 4.25 -12.77 -9.41
N PHE A 174 3.85 -12.61 -10.66
CA PHE A 174 2.83 -13.45 -11.28
C PHE A 174 3.23 -14.93 -11.34
N ALA A 175 4.49 -15.23 -11.64
CA ALA A 175 5.00 -16.59 -11.64
C ALA A 175 4.96 -17.28 -10.25
N GLU A 176 4.95 -16.51 -9.17
CA GLU A 176 4.80 -17.05 -7.81
C GLU A 176 3.33 -17.29 -7.41
N ILE A 177 2.38 -16.66 -8.12
CA ILE A 177 0.94 -16.84 -7.87
C ILE A 177 0.39 -18.09 -8.57
N GLU A 178 0.95 -18.43 -9.74
CA GLU A 178 0.62 -19.65 -10.50
C GLU A 178 1.17 -20.92 -9.84
#